data_308bfebe271cc23182f41405df280002
#
_entry.id   308bfebe271cc23182f41405df280002
#
_cell.length_a   1.000
_cell.length_b   1.000
_cell.length_c   1.000
_cell.angle_alpha   90.00
_cell.angle_beta   90.00
_cell.angle_gamma   90.00
#
_symmetry.space_group_name_H-M   'P 1'
#
loop_
_entity.id
_entity.type
_entity.pdbx_description
1 polymer ?
#
loop_
_entity_poly.entity_id
_entity_poly.type
_entity_poly.pdbx_seq_one_letter_code
_entity_poly.pdbx_strand_id
1 'polypeptide(L)'
;MFTMNRIRSFKAGHWIIIGAVIIVILIVAVVANQYNDSTTSKSKRSVISTADSFQYKCKSDAESLLCMEQQYKTFTKNHGVPTAFTKLKAAYAIDPSVKTYCHQLSHVIGRTEADMVKNVDEAYSKGDNFCWSGYYHGVMESIVVKIGAKNLPAKLPTICAAIKAQKPYSFYHYNCVHGLGHGVMDVTDSNLFASLKMCDLLSNAWEKESCYGGVFMENEMDEVNPDHHSNYLKADQPMYPCTVVEQQYKYQCYLMQTSHALRVANYDFAKVFTECSNIETNYIEVCYQSLGRDASGNSSSNVDKTKANCMLGANSDAQTNCIVGAVKDFVSYYHSDKQANDLCLSLDNSLQQICQTTKAQYYKTF
;
A
#
# COMPACT_ATOMS: atom_id res chain seq x y z
N MET A 1 -33.73 -24.73 -80.42
CA MET A 1 -32.90 -23.54 -80.57
C MET A 1 -33.40 -22.49 -79.60
N PHE A 2 -33.14 -22.65 -78.38
CA PHE A 2 -33.40 -21.66 -77.32
C PHE A 2 -32.54 -21.95 -76.10
N THR A 3 -31.95 -20.91 -75.54
CA THR A 3 -31.39 -20.81 -74.17
C THR A 3 -29.85 -20.97 -74.06
N MET A 4 -29.16 -19.84 -74.21
CA MET A 4 -27.85 -19.66 -73.56
C MET A 4 -27.54 -18.17 -73.35
N ASN A 5 -28.42 -17.43 -72.66
CA ASN A 5 -28.12 -16.00 -72.37
C ASN A 5 -28.59 -15.47 -70.99
N ARG A 6 -28.92 -16.35 -70.02
CA ARG A 6 -29.44 -15.87 -68.71
C ARG A 6 -28.54 -16.14 -67.49
N ILE A 7 -27.37 -16.75 -67.67
CA ILE A 7 -26.50 -17.15 -66.52
C ILE A 7 -25.32 -16.18 -66.26
N ARG A 8 -25.02 -15.26 -67.17
CA ARG A 8 -23.87 -14.33 -67.01
C ARG A 8 -24.15 -13.06 -66.22
N SER A 9 -25.41 -12.65 -66.05
CA SER A 9 -25.76 -11.41 -65.35
C SER A 9 -25.76 -11.52 -63.80
N PHE A 10 -25.94 -12.75 -63.29
CA PHE A 10 -26.05 -12.94 -61.82
C PHE A 10 -24.71 -13.00 -61.07
N LYS A 11 -23.61 -13.30 -61.74
CA LYS A 11 -22.28 -13.41 -61.12
C LYS A 11 -21.56 -12.06 -60.93
N ALA A 12 -21.81 -11.07 -61.77
CA ALA A 12 -21.14 -9.78 -61.68
C ALA A 12 -21.63 -8.93 -60.50
N GLY A 13 -22.93 -8.98 -60.21
CA GLY A 13 -23.50 -8.21 -59.08
C GLY A 13 -23.03 -8.68 -57.71
N HIS A 14 -22.83 -9.96 -57.49
CA HIS A 14 -22.33 -10.50 -56.21
C HIS A 14 -20.91 -10.11 -55.89
N TRP A 15 -20.02 -10.06 -56.89
CA TRP A 15 -18.64 -9.63 -56.70
C TRP A 15 -18.51 -8.14 -56.40
N ILE A 16 -19.38 -7.30 -56.93
CA ILE A 16 -19.39 -5.87 -56.64
C ILE A 16 -19.90 -5.59 -55.19
N ILE A 17 -20.88 -6.34 -54.72
CA ILE A 17 -21.40 -6.21 -53.33
C ILE A 17 -20.34 -6.70 -52.33
N ILE A 18 -19.67 -7.85 -52.59
CA ILE A 18 -18.63 -8.37 -51.71
C ILE A 18 -17.43 -7.40 -51.66
N GLY A 19 -17.01 -6.84 -52.81
CA GLY A 19 -15.95 -5.84 -52.88
C GLY A 19 -16.27 -4.59 -52.09
N ALA A 20 -17.50 -4.06 -52.16
CA ALA A 20 -17.93 -2.91 -51.43
C ALA A 20 -17.98 -3.14 -49.90
N VAL A 21 -18.41 -4.32 -49.43
CA VAL A 21 -18.44 -4.70 -48.02
C VAL A 21 -17.03 -4.82 -47.45
N ILE A 22 -16.09 -5.40 -48.21
CA ILE A 22 -14.67 -5.53 -47.78
C ILE A 22 -14.05 -4.13 -47.64
N ILE A 23 -14.28 -3.23 -48.61
CA ILE A 23 -13.78 -1.85 -48.54
C ILE A 23 -14.33 -1.08 -47.31
N VAL A 24 -15.61 -1.24 -47.01
CA VAL A 24 -16.22 -0.60 -45.83
C VAL A 24 -15.59 -1.16 -44.52
N ILE A 25 -15.41 -2.49 -44.43
CA ILE A 25 -14.76 -3.11 -43.25
C ILE A 25 -13.31 -2.62 -43.11
N LEU A 26 -12.55 -2.50 -44.18
CA LEU A 26 -11.19 -1.99 -44.15
C LEU A 26 -11.14 -0.50 -43.72
N ILE A 27 -12.05 0.33 -44.20
CA ILE A 27 -12.16 1.74 -43.80
C ILE A 27 -12.52 1.86 -42.33
N VAL A 28 -13.48 1.07 -41.82
CA VAL A 28 -13.84 1.05 -40.40
C VAL A 28 -12.68 0.58 -39.53
N ALA A 29 -11.92 -0.44 -39.96
CA ALA A 29 -10.76 -0.92 -39.22
C ALA A 29 -9.62 0.13 -39.18
N VAL A 30 -9.38 0.86 -40.27
CA VAL A 30 -8.37 1.91 -40.32
C VAL A 30 -8.77 3.11 -39.46
N VAL A 31 -10.05 3.53 -39.50
CA VAL A 31 -10.58 4.61 -38.68
C VAL A 31 -10.57 4.23 -37.19
N ALA A 32 -10.95 3.00 -36.84
CA ALA A 32 -10.89 2.50 -35.47
C ALA A 32 -9.44 2.43 -34.95
N ASN A 33 -8.50 2.03 -35.78
CA ASN A 33 -7.07 1.98 -35.41
C ASN A 33 -6.47 3.39 -35.24
N GLN A 34 -6.83 4.35 -36.11
CA GLN A 34 -6.41 5.75 -35.96
C GLN A 34 -7.07 6.42 -34.74
N TYR A 35 -8.31 6.08 -34.40
CA TYR A 35 -8.99 6.61 -33.22
C TYR A 35 -8.37 6.04 -31.93
N ASN A 36 -8.02 4.76 -31.87
CA ASN A 36 -7.32 4.15 -30.74
C ASN A 36 -5.89 4.68 -30.57
N ASP A 37 -5.14 4.91 -31.64
CA ASP A 37 -3.79 5.49 -31.56
C ASP A 37 -3.81 6.95 -31.11
N SER A 38 -4.81 7.75 -31.52
CA SER A 38 -4.90 9.14 -31.13
C SER A 38 -5.33 9.31 -29.66
N THR A 39 -6.17 8.43 -29.13
CA THR A 39 -6.61 8.48 -27.73
C THR A 39 -5.55 7.93 -26.77
N THR A 40 -4.84 6.84 -27.11
CA THR A 40 -3.73 6.31 -26.32
C THR A 40 -2.49 7.21 -26.33
N SER A 41 -2.19 7.86 -27.46
CA SER A 41 -1.07 8.79 -27.57
C SER A 41 -1.32 10.09 -26.79
N LYS A 42 -2.53 10.65 -26.83
CA LYS A 42 -2.88 11.85 -26.05
C LYS A 42 -2.95 11.55 -24.55
N SER A 43 -3.47 10.39 -24.12
CA SER A 43 -3.51 9.99 -22.72
C SER A 43 -2.10 9.77 -22.16
N LYS A 44 -1.22 9.02 -22.85
CA LYS A 44 0.18 8.84 -22.45
C LYS A 44 0.96 10.16 -22.41
N ARG A 45 0.74 11.05 -23.38
CA ARG A 45 1.48 12.32 -23.46
C ARG A 45 1.04 13.30 -22.35
N SER A 46 -0.24 13.32 -21.95
CA SER A 46 -0.70 14.16 -20.85
C SER A 46 -0.25 13.66 -19.48
N VAL A 47 -0.20 12.32 -19.28
CA VAL A 47 0.28 11.71 -18.04
C VAL A 47 1.79 11.93 -17.86
N ILE A 48 2.59 11.78 -18.91
CA ILE A 48 4.04 12.03 -18.86
C ILE A 48 4.32 13.52 -18.57
N SER A 49 3.61 14.46 -19.21
CA SER A 49 3.83 15.90 -18.97
C SER A 49 3.44 16.34 -17.55
N THR A 50 2.49 15.65 -16.90
CA THR A 50 2.12 15.93 -15.51
C THR A 50 3.10 15.33 -14.50
N ALA A 51 3.79 14.24 -14.82
CA ALA A 51 4.88 13.70 -14.02
C ALA A 51 6.14 14.57 -14.08
N ASP A 52 6.57 14.97 -15.28
CA ASP A 52 7.74 15.83 -15.51
C ASP A 52 7.68 17.18 -14.76
N SER A 53 6.50 17.74 -14.54
CA SER A 53 6.36 19.01 -13.83
C SER A 53 6.64 18.92 -12.31
N PHE A 54 6.73 17.70 -11.74
CA PHE A 54 7.04 17.51 -10.32
C PHE A 54 8.54 17.40 -10.03
N GLN A 55 9.32 16.75 -10.90
CA GLN A 55 10.76 16.52 -10.72
C GLN A 55 11.60 17.79 -10.60
N TYR A 56 11.14 18.91 -11.15
CA TYR A 56 11.95 20.13 -11.23
C TYR A 56 11.92 21.05 -10.01
N LYS A 57 11.09 20.79 -9.00
CA LYS A 57 10.89 21.72 -7.88
C LYS A 57 11.54 21.34 -6.56
N CYS A 58 11.85 20.07 -6.34
CA CYS A 58 12.43 19.58 -5.09
C CYS A 58 13.90 19.20 -5.31
N LYS A 59 14.83 19.95 -4.74
CA LYS A 59 16.25 19.95 -5.15
C LYS A 59 17.22 19.19 -4.23
N SER A 60 16.83 18.68 -3.06
CA SER A 60 17.72 17.98 -2.14
C SER A 60 17.02 16.84 -1.40
N ASP A 61 17.79 15.83 -0.95
CA ASP A 61 17.24 14.59 -0.40
C ASP A 61 16.45 14.78 0.91
N ALA A 62 16.95 15.56 1.86
CA ALA A 62 16.26 15.81 3.13
C ALA A 62 15.07 16.79 2.99
N GLU A 63 15.20 17.80 2.11
CA GLU A 63 14.12 18.74 1.79
C GLU A 63 13.15 18.15 0.76
N SER A 64 13.49 17.03 0.12
CA SER A 64 12.73 16.41 -0.95
C SER A 64 11.36 15.94 -0.47
N LEU A 65 11.27 15.27 0.70
CA LEU A 65 9.99 14.78 1.23
C LEU A 65 9.05 15.94 1.54
N LEU A 66 9.47 16.92 2.33
CA LEU A 66 8.65 18.09 2.70
C LEU A 66 8.19 18.89 1.47
N CYS A 67 9.09 19.03 0.50
CA CYS A 67 8.75 19.67 -0.78
C CYS A 67 7.69 18.88 -1.55
N MET A 68 7.83 17.56 -1.66
CA MET A 68 6.86 16.70 -2.32
C MET A 68 5.51 16.71 -1.59
N GLU A 69 5.51 16.65 -0.26
CA GLU A 69 4.31 16.75 0.56
C GLU A 69 3.54 18.05 0.30
N GLN A 70 4.23 19.19 0.30
CA GLN A 70 3.61 20.48 0.00
C GLN A 70 3.03 20.54 -1.41
N GLN A 71 3.69 19.92 -2.37
CA GLN A 71 3.19 19.85 -3.75
C GLN A 71 1.95 18.96 -3.86
N TYR A 72 1.94 17.77 -3.26
CA TYR A 72 0.78 16.88 -3.26
C TYR A 72 -0.39 17.48 -2.49
N LYS A 73 -0.14 18.15 -1.35
CA LYS A 73 -1.15 18.92 -0.62
C LYS A 73 -1.82 19.97 -1.51
N THR A 74 -1.02 20.80 -2.17
CA THR A 74 -1.53 21.86 -3.07
C THR A 74 -2.26 21.26 -4.27
N PHE A 75 -1.71 20.20 -4.87
CA PHE A 75 -2.29 19.53 -6.02
C PHE A 75 -3.63 18.87 -5.69
N THR A 76 -3.71 18.17 -4.54
CA THR A 76 -4.94 17.54 -4.07
C THR A 76 -6.04 18.56 -3.81
N LYS A 77 -5.73 19.69 -3.17
CA LYS A 77 -6.69 20.79 -2.99
C LYS A 77 -7.28 21.29 -4.30
N ASN A 78 -6.46 21.41 -5.32
CA ASN A 78 -6.85 22.02 -6.60
C ASN A 78 -7.53 21.02 -7.57
N HIS A 79 -7.23 19.73 -7.48
CA HIS A 79 -7.61 18.74 -8.48
C HIS A 79 -8.34 17.51 -7.92
N GLY A 80 -8.45 17.38 -6.60
CA GLY A 80 -9.11 16.27 -5.90
C GLY A 80 -8.28 14.98 -5.86
N VAL A 81 -8.74 14.05 -5.02
CA VAL A 81 -8.07 12.79 -4.69
C VAL A 81 -7.81 11.90 -5.91
N PRO A 82 -8.80 11.62 -6.81
CA PRO A 82 -8.55 10.72 -7.94
C PRO A 82 -7.43 11.20 -8.87
N THR A 83 -7.36 12.52 -9.11
CA THR A 83 -6.33 13.12 -9.94
C THR A 83 -4.96 13.10 -9.26
N ALA A 84 -4.94 13.33 -7.94
CA ALA A 84 -3.71 13.23 -7.14
C ALA A 84 -3.13 11.82 -7.16
N PHE A 85 -3.95 10.77 -7.02
CA PHE A 85 -3.49 9.39 -7.15
C PHE A 85 -3.04 9.01 -8.56
N THR A 86 -3.73 9.50 -9.60
CA THR A 86 -3.26 9.31 -10.99
C THR A 86 -1.84 9.86 -11.15
N LYS A 87 -1.58 11.03 -10.59
CA LYS A 87 -0.26 11.66 -10.60
C LYS A 87 0.76 10.89 -9.76
N LEU A 88 0.40 10.46 -8.55
CA LEU A 88 1.28 9.68 -7.67
C LEU A 88 1.71 8.36 -8.33
N LYS A 89 0.76 7.62 -8.92
CA LYS A 89 1.02 6.37 -9.64
C LYS A 89 1.95 6.57 -10.84
N ALA A 90 1.77 7.66 -11.59
CA ALA A 90 2.64 7.99 -12.71
C ALA A 90 4.08 8.33 -12.25
N ALA A 91 4.21 9.13 -11.19
CA ALA A 91 5.51 9.48 -10.61
C ALA A 91 6.21 8.26 -9.99
N TYR A 92 5.48 7.43 -9.27
CA TYR A 92 5.99 6.17 -8.69
C TYR A 92 6.63 5.25 -9.74
N ALA A 93 6.09 5.22 -10.96
CA ALA A 93 6.62 4.38 -12.03
C ALA A 93 8.04 4.76 -12.46
N ILE A 94 8.44 6.03 -12.31
CA ILE A 94 9.66 6.58 -12.90
C ILE A 94 10.63 7.22 -11.91
N ASP A 95 10.17 7.62 -10.71
CA ASP A 95 10.96 8.36 -9.73
C ASP A 95 11.26 7.50 -8.49
N PRO A 96 12.55 7.17 -8.22
CA PRO A 96 12.96 6.40 -7.04
C PRO A 96 12.59 7.08 -5.70
N SER A 97 12.66 8.41 -5.62
CA SER A 97 12.31 9.16 -4.40
C SER A 97 10.82 9.04 -4.10
N VAL A 98 9.97 9.14 -5.15
CA VAL A 98 8.52 8.92 -4.99
C VAL A 98 8.23 7.47 -4.59
N LYS A 99 8.99 6.48 -5.05
CA LYS A 99 8.85 5.10 -4.59
C LYS A 99 9.15 4.97 -3.10
N THR A 100 10.22 5.60 -2.65
CA THR A 100 10.64 5.58 -1.25
C THR A 100 9.59 6.20 -0.33
N TYR A 101 9.05 7.35 -0.72
CA TYR A 101 8.12 8.13 0.12
C TYR A 101 6.64 7.95 -0.25
N CYS A 102 6.31 6.96 -1.07
CA CYS A 102 4.95 6.80 -1.61
C CYS A 102 3.88 6.69 -0.52
N HIS A 103 4.18 5.97 0.56
CA HIS A 103 3.26 5.81 1.69
C HIS A 103 2.97 7.16 2.36
N GLN A 104 4.01 7.92 2.72
CA GLN A 104 3.88 9.27 3.31
C GLN A 104 3.15 10.24 2.37
N LEU A 105 3.44 10.20 1.08
CA LEU A 105 2.76 11.04 0.09
C LEU A 105 1.26 10.70 -0.03
N SER A 106 0.89 9.44 0.12
CA SER A 106 -0.53 9.05 0.18
C SER A 106 -1.21 9.50 1.48
N HIS A 107 -0.51 9.55 2.63
CA HIS A 107 -1.01 10.21 3.85
C HIS A 107 -1.34 11.68 3.60
N VAL A 108 -0.46 12.41 2.91
CA VAL A 108 -0.70 13.84 2.58
C VAL A 108 -1.98 14.04 1.77
N ILE A 109 -2.24 13.15 0.80
CA ILE A 109 -3.49 13.20 0.02
C ILE A 109 -4.69 12.98 0.95
N GLY A 110 -4.61 12.00 1.86
CA GLY A 110 -5.65 11.69 2.85
C GLY A 110 -5.91 12.83 3.84
N ARG A 111 -4.85 13.35 4.46
CA ARG A 111 -4.94 14.53 5.36
C ARG A 111 -5.58 15.72 4.67
N THR A 112 -5.17 15.97 3.42
CA THR A 112 -5.70 17.08 2.64
C THR A 112 -7.19 16.93 2.35
N GLU A 113 -7.65 15.73 1.98
CA GLU A 113 -9.07 15.46 1.76
C GLU A 113 -9.88 15.60 3.05
N ALA A 114 -9.39 15.04 4.15
CA ALA A 114 -10.06 15.15 5.46
C ALA A 114 -10.21 16.60 5.95
N ASP A 115 -9.32 17.49 5.49
CA ASP A 115 -9.43 18.92 5.77
C ASP A 115 -10.54 19.61 4.98
N MET A 116 -10.93 19.04 3.83
CA MET A 116 -11.92 19.62 2.92
C MET A 116 -13.33 19.07 3.10
N VAL A 117 -13.48 17.87 3.69
CA VAL A 117 -14.78 17.20 3.87
C VAL A 117 -15.25 17.24 5.32
N LYS A 118 -16.51 16.89 5.56
CA LYS A 118 -17.15 17.04 6.88
C LYS A 118 -17.07 15.80 7.75
N ASN A 119 -16.91 14.62 7.16
CA ASN A 119 -16.95 13.36 7.89
C ASN A 119 -16.03 12.29 7.27
N VAL A 120 -15.76 11.24 8.05
CA VAL A 120 -14.88 10.12 7.70
C VAL A 120 -15.37 9.37 6.47
N ASP A 121 -16.68 9.08 6.38
CA ASP A 121 -17.25 8.26 5.31
C ASP A 121 -17.08 8.94 3.95
N GLU A 122 -17.26 10.26 3.90
CA GLU A 122 -17.04 11.03 2.67
C GLU A 122 -15.58 10.97 2.22
N ALA A 123 -14.63 11.13 3.13
CA ALA A 123 -13.21 10.99 2.82
C ALA A 123 -12.89 9.57 2.35
N TYR A 124 -13.35 8.55 3.08
CA TYR A 124 -13.07 7.14 2.76
C TYR A 124 -13.63 6.72 1.40
N SER A 125 -14.79 7.24 0.99
CA SER A 125 -15.38 6.92 -0.32
C SER A 125 -14.54 7.33 -1.51
N LYS A 126 -13.60 8.27 -1.35
CA LYS A 126 -12.69 8.77 -2.38
C LYS A 126 -11.33 8.09 -2.37
N GLY A 127 -11.09 7.20 -1.41
CA GLY A 127 -9.80 6.59 -1.14
C GLY A 127 -9.26 5.69 -2.24
N ASP A 128 -7.94 5.53 -2.23
CA ASP A 128 -7.19 4.61 -3.08
C ASP A 128 -6.21 3.83 -2.18
N ASN A 129 -6.07 2.52 -2.46
CA ASN A 129 -5.24 1.62 -1.66
C ASN A 129 -3.76 1.69 -2.02
N PHE A 130 -3.43 2.40 -3.07
CA PHE A 130 -2.07 2.50 -3.57
C PHE A 130 -1.13 2.96 -2.45
N CYS A 131 0.08 2.42 -2.44
CA CYS A 131 1.07 2.67 -1.39
C CYS A 131 0.61 2.27 0.01
N TRP A 132 0.21 0.98 0.15
CA TRP A 132 -0.16 0.39 1.44
C TRP A 132 -1.24 1.16 2.20
N SER A 133 -2.24 1.64 1.45
CA SER A 133 -3.43 2.29 2.04
C SER A 133 -3.17 3.57 2.84
N GLY A 134 -2.02 4.19 2.71
CA GLY A 134 -1.64 5.40 3.45
C GLY A 134 -2.64 6.54 3.38
N TYR A 135 -3.44 6.61 2.31
CA TYR A 135 -4.53 7.58 2.23
C TYR A 135 -5.48 7.53 3.43
N TYR A 136 -5.92 6.32 3.80
CA TYR A 136 -6.86 6.14 4.91
C TYR A 136 -6.24 6.47 6.26
N HIS A 137 -4.94 6.22 6.39
CA HIS A 137 -4.18 6.62 7.59
C HIS A 137 -4.14 8.14 7.70
N GLY A 138 -3.77 8.86 6.65
CA GLY A 138 -3.74 10.32 6.62
C GLY A 138 -5.11 10.97 6.88
N VAL A 139 -6.21 10.35 6.43
CA VAL A 139 -7.56 10.80 6.80
C VAL A 139 -7.76 10.74 8.30
N MET A 140 -7.34 9.64 8.94
CA MET A 140 -7.53 9.46 10.38
C MET A 140 -6.63 10.36 11.21
N GLU A 141 -5.38 10.57 10.81
CA GLU A 141 -4.47 11.55 11.42
C GLU A 141 -5.12 12.94 11.50
N SER A 142 -5.61 13.46 10.37
CA SER A 142 -6.26 14.76 10.34
C SER A 142 -7.49 14.83 11.26
N ILE A 143 -8.29 13.77 11.32
CA ILE A 143 -9.47 13.71 12.19
C ILE A 143 -9.08 13.70 13.67
N VAL A 144 -8.10 12.90 14.05
CA VAL A 144 -7.61 12.78 15.42
C VAL A 144 -6.98 14.09 15.87
N VAL A 145 -6.16 14.73 15.04
CA VAL A 145 -5.56 16.04 15.31
C VAL A 145 -6.63 17.10 15.53
N LYS A 146 -7.71 17.12 14.73
CA LYS A 146 -8.83 18.05 14.92
C LYS A 146 -9.60 17.84 16.23
N ILE A 147 -9.73 16.59 16.67
CA ILE A 147 -10.35 16.25 17.97
C ILE A 147 -9.46 16.72 19.12
N GLY A 148 -8.15 16.56 18.96
CA GLY A 148 -7.11 16.94 19.91
C GLY A 148 -7.01 16.02 21.12
N ALA A 149 -5.82 15.93 21.71
CA ALA A 149 -5.47 14.99 22.78
C ALA A 149 -6.46 15.02 23.98
N LYS A 150 -6.93 16.19 24.37
CA LYS A 150 -7.85 16.35 25.51
C LYS A 150 -9.20 15.66 25.31
N ASN A 151 -9.75 15.72 24.10
CA ASN A 151 -11.09 15.21 23.80
C ASN A 151 -11.06 13.78 23.24
N LEU A 152 -9.90 13.33 22.78
CA LEU A 152 -9.74 12.06 22.08
C LEU A 152 -10.16 10.85 22.92
N PRO A 153 -9.79 10.71 24.23
CA PRO A 153 -10.17 9.54 25.02
C PRO A 153 -11.67 9.25 25.04
N ALA A 154 -12.51 10.29 25.09
CA ALA A 154 -13.96 10.15 25.10
C ALA A 154 -14.55 9.83 23.71
N LYS A 155 -13.83 10.15 22.62
CA LYS A 155 -14.28 9.99 21.24
C LYS A 155 -13.74 8.73 20.59
N LEU A 156 -12.57 8.25 21.00
CA LEU A 156 -11.83 7.17 20.36
C LEU A 156 -12.69 5.93 20.08
N PRO A 157 -13.51 5.40 21.02
CA PRO A 157 -14.31 4.20 20.78
C PRO A 157 -15.39 4.37 19.70
N THR A 158 -15.70 5.61 19.29
CA THR A 158 -16.82 5.92 18.41
C THR A 158 -16.41 6.44 17.04
N ILE A 159 -15.14 6.81 16.85
CA ILE A 159 -14.67 7.42 15.60
C ILE A 159 -14.91 6.48 14.39
N CYS A 160 -14.61 5.19 14.54
CA CYS A 160 -14.78 4.19 13.50
C CYS A 160 -16.14 3.48 13.53
N ALA A 161 -17.10 3.91 14.39
CA ALA A 161 -18.35 3.19 14.61
C ALA A 161 -19.23 3.07 13.36
N ALA A 162 -19.30 4.10 12.51
CA ALA A 162 -20.07 4.07 11.26
C ALA A 162 -19.51 3.05 10.27
N ILE A 163 -18.19 3.01 10.08
CA ILE A 163 -17.50 2.05 9.21
C ILE A 163 -17.66 0.62 9.76
N LYS A 164 -17.49 0.45 11.07
CA LYS A 164 -17.72 -0.83 11.75
C LYS A 164 -19.15 -1.34 11.56
N ALA A 165 -20.15 -0.47 11.64
CA ALA A 165 -21.56 -0.83 11.48
C ALA A 165 -21.87 -1.30 10.05
N GLN A 166 -21.20 -0.78 9.03
CA GLN A 166 -21.37 -1.22 7.64
C GLN A 166 -20.79 -2.63 7.41
N LYS A 167 -19.55 -2.87 7.82
CA LYS A 167 -18.87 -4.17 7.69
C LYS A 167 -17.79 -4.30 8.76
N PRO A 168 -18.07 -4.95 9.89
CA PRO A 168 -17.08 -5.18 10.94
C PRO A 168 -15.94 -6.06 10.42
N TYR A 169 -14.74 -5.83 10.94
CA TYR A 169 -13.50 -6.57 10.58
C TYR A 169 -13.11 -6.50 9.10
N SER A 170 -13.69 -5.55 8.35
CA SER A 170 -13.36 -5.32 6.95
C SER A 170 -12.04 -4.54 6.81
N PHE A 171 -11.54 -4.51 5.57
CA PHE A 171 -10.42 -3.67 5.18
C PHE A 171 -10.60 -2.19 5.62
N TYR A 172 -11.78 -1.59 5.40
CA TYR A 172 -12.04 -0.21 5.80
C TYR A 172 -12.10 -0.04 7.32
N HIS A 173 -12.67 -1.01 8.04
CA HIS A 173 -12.67 -0.99 9.51
C HIS A 173 -11.25 -1.11 10.06
N TYR A 174 -10.42 -2.01 9.50
CA TYR A 174 -9.01 -2.13 9.85
C TYR A 174 -8.26 -0.80 9.62
N ASN A 175 -8.35 -0.22 8.43
CA ASN A 175 -7.63 1.01 8.11
C ASN A 175 -8.11 2.21 8.96
N CYS A 176 -9.39 2.24 9.34
CA CYS A 176 -9.88 3.25 10.27
C CYS A 176 -9.20 3.12 11.65
N VAL A 177 -9.21 1.92 12.21
CA VAL A 177 -8.67 1.70 13.57
C VAL A 177 -7.14 1.75 13.58
N HIS A 178 -6.48 1.24 12.53
CA HIS A 178 -5.04 1.35 12.37
C HIS A 178 -4.62 2.82 12.21
N GLY A 179 -5.35 3.57 11.39
CA GLY A 179 -5.14 5.01 11.23
C GLY A 179 -5.37 5.84 12.50
N LEU A 180 -6.23 5.37 13.43
CA LEU A 180 -6.31 5.97 14.78
C LEU A 180 -4.96 5.89 15.50
N GLY A 181 -4.22 4.78 15.34
CA GLY A 181 -2.90 4.61 15.95
C GLY A 181 -1.91 5.67 15.48
N HIS A 182 -1.87 5.95 14.18
CA HIS A 182 -1.07 7.05 13.60
C HIS A 182 -1.46 8.40 14.21
N GLY A 183 -2.75 8.74 14.16
CA GLY A 183 -3.22 10.01 14.71
C GLY A 183 -3.04 10.15 16.22
N VAL A 184 -3.07 9.04 16.98
CA VAL A 184 -2.78 9.06 18.42
C VAL A 184 -1.30 9.42 18.67
N MET A 185 -0.37 8.93 17.86
CA MET A 185 1.05 9.32 17.92
C MET A 185 1.21 10.82 17.68
N ASP A 186 0.51 11.38 16.68
CA ASP A 186 0.54 12.83 16.40
C ASP A 186 0.11 13.66 17.62
N VAL A 187 -1.02 13.32 18.24
CA VAL A 187 -1.55 14.13 19.36
C VAL A 187 -0.87 13.88 20.70
N THR A 188 -0.04 12.87 20.81
CA THR A 188 0.77 12.56 21.99
C THR A 188 2.22 13.01 21.84
N ASP A 189 2.54 13.74 20.78
CA ASP A 189 3.91 14.20 20.46
C ASP A 189 4.88 13.01 20.38
N SER A 190 4.52 12.02 19.58
CA SER A 190 5.25 10.76 19.36
C SER A 190 5.60 10.01 20.66
N ASN A 191 4.78 10.16 21.71
CA ASN A 191 4.95 9.40 22.94
C ASN A 191 4.36 8.00 22.81
N LEU A 192 5.23 7.03 22.42
CA LEU A 192 4.86 5.64 22.16
C LEU A 192 4.00 5.02 23.26
N PHE A 193 4.45 5.09 24.53
CA PHE A 193 3.77 4.43 25.64
C PHE A 193 2.42 5.08 25.96
N ALA A 194 2.32 6.40 25.87
CA ALA A 194 1.06 7.11 26.04
C ALA A 194 0.08 6.75 24.91
N SER A 195 0.57 6.62 23.67
CA SER A 195 -0.21 6.23 22.51
C SER A 195 -0.78 4.81 22.63
N LEU A 196 0.05 3.85 23.05
CA LEU A 196 -0.39 2.47 23.29
C LEU A 196 -1.49 2.42 24.37
N LYS A 197 -1.32 3.16 25.47
CA LYS A 197 -2.36 3.27 26.52
C LYS A 197 -3.66 3.92 26.03
N MET A 198 -3.57 4.83 25.06
CA MET A 198 -4.78 5.41 24.46
C MET A 198 -5.52 4.38 23.60
N CYS A 199 -4.82 3.52 22.85
CA CYS A 199 -5.43 2.41 22.13
C CYS A 199 -6.14 1.40 23.05
N ASP A 200 -5.71 1.26 24.32
CA ASP A 200 -6.36 0.40 25.31
C ASP A 200 -7.83 0.81 25.59
N LEU A 201 -8.21 2.03 25.27
CA LEU A 201 -9.59 2.52 25.42
C LEU A 201 -10.56 1.97 24.38
N LEU A 202 -10.07 1.32 23.32
CA LEU A 202 -10.91 0.68 22.31
C LEU A 202 -11.64 -0.54 22.87
N SER A 203 -12.77 -0.93 22.23
CA SER A 203 -13.76 -1.78 22.84
C SER A 203 -13.43 -3.28 22.84
N ASN A 204 -12.62 -3.76 21.90
CA ASN A 204 -12.29 -5.17 21.75
C ASN A 204 -10.82 -5.40 21.35
N ALA A 205 -10.35 -6.64 21.52
CA ALA A 205 -8.95 -7.00 21.29
C ALA A 205 -8.49 -6.69 19.86
N TRP A 206 -9.31 -7.02 18.84
CA TRP A 206 -8.94 -6.80 17.44
C TRP A 206 -8.75 -5.30 17.11
N GLU A 207 -9.64 -4.43 17.63
CA GLU A 207 -9.49 -2.98 17.46
C GLU A 207 -8.24 -2.47 18.18
N LYS A 208 -7.99 -2.93 19.41
CA LYS A 208 -6.78 -2.57 20.15
C LYS A 208 -5.51 -2.96 19.38
N GLU A 209 -5.44 -4.20 18.91
CA GLU A 209 -4.31 -4.72 18.14
C GLU A 209 -4.12 -3.94 16.83
N SER A 210 -5.19 -3.61 16.11
CA SER A 210 -5.12 -2.80 14.89
C SER A 210 -4.57 -1.40 15.19
N CYS A 211 -4.99 -0.76 16.28
CA CYS A 211 -4.49 0.54 16.74
C CYS A 211 -3.01 0.46 17.16
N TYR A 212 -2.61 -0.57 17.92
CA TYR A 212 -1.18 -0.77 18.28
C TYR A 212 -0.31 -0.90 17.02
N GLY A 213 -0.81 -1.61 15.99
CA GLY A 213 -0.12 -1.69 14.70
C GLY A 213 0.14 -0.33 14.08
N GLY A 214 -0.84 0.57 14.11
CA GLY A 214 -0.69 1.95 13.65
C GLY A 214 0.29 2.77 14.49
N VAL A 215 0.24 2.63 15.81
CA VAL A 215 1.20 3.29 16.73
C VAL A 215 2.65 2.84 16.44
N PHE A 216 2.89 1.55 16.29
CA PHE A 216 4.24 1.05 15.98
C PHE A 216 4.68 1.40 14.57
N MET A 217 3.76 1.43 13.58
CA MET A 217 4.11 1.86 12.23
C MET A 217 4.51 3.33 12.21
N GLU A 218 3.79 4.20 12.93
CA GLU A 218 4.16 5.62 13.03
C GLU A 218 5.51 5.80 13.72
N ASN A 219 5.77 5.07 14.81
CA ASN A 219 7.07 5.07 15.47
C ASN A 219 8.23 4.73 14.52
N GLU A 220 8.02 3.81 13.58
CA GLU A 220 8.99 3.46 12.53
C GLU A 220 9.12 4.56 11.45
N MET A 221 8.01 5.23 11.12
CA MET A 221 7.99 6.33 10.14
C MET A 221 8.68 7.58 10.67
N ASP A 222 8.58 7.88 11.95
CA ASP A 222 9.24 8.99 12.62
C ASP A 222 10.78 8.94 12.48
N GLU A 223 11.37 7.75 12.28
CA GLU A 223 12.82 7.63 12.06
C GLU A 223 13.28 8.28 10.75
N VAL A 224 12.45 8.30 9.73
CA VAL A 224 12.76 8.85 8.40
C VAL A 224 12.15 10.24 8.19
N ASN A 225 11.38 10.73 9.14
CA ASN A 225 10.77 12.06 9.10
C ASN A 225 11.77 13.09 9.63
N PRO A 226 12.15 14.13 8.86
CA PRO A 226 13.12 15.13 9.31
C PRO A 226 12.61 16.02 10.46
N ASP A 227 11.29 16.13 10.63
CA ASP A 227 10.66 16.98 11.64
C ASP A 227 10.28 16.24 12.93
N HIS A 228 10.24 14.90 12.89
CA HIS A 228 9.89 14.03 14.00
C HIS A 228 10.90 12.92 14.14
N HIS A 229 11.48 12.78 15.32
CA HIS A 229 12.39 11.68 15.63
C HIS A 229 11.85 10.84 16.77
N SER A 230 11.64 9.55 16.53
CA SER A 230 11.28 8.63 17.58
C SER A 230 12.40 8.53 18.63
N ASN A 231 12.04 8.71 19.90
CA ASN A 231 12.92 8.42 21.04
C ASN A 231 12.94 6.92 21.40
N TYR A 232 12.17 6.11 20.67
CA TYR A 232 11.92 4.70 20.97
C TYR A 232 12.51 3.74 19.93
N LEU A 233 13.44 4.22 19.11
CA LEU A 233 14.25 3.41 18.20
C LEU A 233 15.72 3.57 18.54
N LYS A 234 16.47 2.47 18.56
CA LYS A 234 17.86 2.46 19.00
C LYS A 234 18.72 1.63 18.06
N ALA A 235 19.76 2.24 17.51
CA ALA A 235 20.66 1.56 16.58
C ALA A 235 21.48 0.43 17.23
N ASP A 236 21.79 0.54 18.53
CA ASP A 236 22.52 -0.48 19.31
C ASP A 236 21.61 -1.58 19.87
N GLN A 237 20.29 -1.40 19.80
CA GLN A 237 19.27 -2.34 20.25
C GLN A 237 18.13 -2.40 19.22
N PRO A 238 18.33 -3.02 18.04
CA PRO A 238 17.40 -2.92 16.91
C PRO A 238 16.01 -3.50 17.20
N MET A 239 15.86 -4.35 18.22
CA MET A 239 14.55 -4.88 18.67
C MET A 239 13.91 -4.08 19.83
N TYR A 240 14.53 -2.99 20.28
CA TYR A 240 13.88 -2.05 21.18
C TYR A 240 12.89 -1.19 20.36
N PRO A 241 11.64 -0.94 20.83
CA PRO A 241 11.14 -1.10 22.18
C PRO A 241 10.43 -2.44 22.49
N CYS A 242 10.38 -3.41 21.54
CA CYS A 242 9.62 -4.64 21.71
C CYS A 242 10.08 -5.50 22.88
N THR A 243 11.34 -5.39 23.25
CA THR A 243 11.92 -6.07 24.43
C THR A 243 11.39 -5.57 25.77
N VAL A 244 10.80 -4.34 25.81
CA VAL A 244 10.42 -3.68 27.08
C VAL A 244 8.94 -3.31 27.16
N VAL A 245 8.18 -3.31 26.04
CA VAL A 245 6.74 -3.04 26.08
C VAL A 245 6.00 -4.15 26.80
N GLU A 246 4.80 -3.84 27.33
CA GLU A 246 3.94 -4.83 27.99
C GLU A 246 3.54 -5.94 27.01
N GLN A 247 3.25 -7.11 27.56
CA GLN A 247 2.95 -8.35 26.82
C GLN A 247 1.91 -8.16 25.71
N GLN A 248 0.85 -7.40 25.96
CA GLN A 248 -0.23 -7.17 25.00
C GLN A 248 0.18 -6.40 23.75
N TYR A 249 1.28 -5.65 23.80
CA TYR A 249 1.77 -4.85 22.68
C TYR A 249 2.82 -5.58 21.84
N LYS A 250 3.49 -6.60 22.39
CA LYS A 250 4.68 -7.24 21.82
C LYS A 250 4.44 -7.79 20.42
N TYR A 251 3.28 -8.43 20.17
CA TYR A 251 2.98 -8.99 18.87
C TYR A 251 3.02 -7.92 17.76
N GLN A 252 2.30 -6.83 17.97
CA GLN A 252 2.25 -5.74 16.98
C GLN A 252 3.59 -4.99 16.89
N CYS A 253 4.32 -4.88 17.99
CA CYS A 253 5.66 -4.33 17.99
C CYS A 253 6.59 -5.15 17.09
N TYR A 254 6.74 -6.46 17.33
CA TYR A 254 7.60 -7.31 16.50
C TYR A 254 7.13 -7.43 15.05
N LEU A 255 5.83 -7.24 14.78
CA LEU A 255 5.29 -7.21 13.42
C LEU A 255 5.76 -5.97 12.65
N MET A 256 6.17 -4.89 13.31
CA MET A 256 6.63 -3.64 12.67
C MET A 256 8.16 -3.43 12.77
N GLN A 257 8.81 -3.92 13.81
CA GLN A 257 10.18 -3.56 14.21
C GLN A 257 11.28 -3.92 13.20
N THR A 258 11.04 -4.88 12.29
CA THR A 258 12.09 -5.31 11.34
C THR A 258 12.46 -4.24 10.32
N SER A 259 11.59 -3.25 10.08
CA SER A 259 11.89 -2.11 9.21
C SER A 259 13.06 -1.28 9.78
N HIS A 260 13.02 -0.95 11.09
CA HIS A 260 14.14 -0.31 11.79
C HIS A 260 15.40 -1.21 11.81
N ALA A 261 15.24 -2.47 12.18
CA ALA A 261 16.35 -3.41 12.23
C ALA A 261 17.08 -3.54 10.88
N LEU A 262 16.36 -3.53 9.77
CA LEU A 262 16.93 -3.53 8.42
C LEU A 262 17.68 -2.24 8.11
N ARG A 263 17.17 -1.07 8.48
CA ARG A 263 17.88 0.20 8.30
C ARG A 263 19.20 0.20 9.07
N VAL A 264 19.18 -0.22 10.34
CA VAL A 264 20.38 -0.37 11.18
C VAL A 264 21.37 -1.38 10.60
N ALA A 265 20.87 -2.47 10.01
CA ALA A 265 21.69 -3.50 9.39
C ALA A 265 22.12 -3.16 7.94
N ASN A 266 21.85 -1.95 7.42
CA ASN A 266 22.06 -1.58 6.02
C ASN A 266 21.41 -2.58 5.04
N TYR A 267 20.17 -3.00 5.34
CA TYR A 267 19.36 -3.96 4.58
C TYR A 267 19.97 -5.36 4.43
N ASP A 268 20.83 -5.76 5.38
CA ASP A 268 21.31 -7.14 5.50
C ASP A 268 20.24 -8.02 6.16
N PHE A 269 19.44 -8.70 5.33
CA PHE A 269 18.37 -9.59 5.78
C PHE A 269 18.88 -10.76 6.63
N ALA A 270 20.05 -11.33 6.32
CA ALA A 270 20.60 -12.45 7.10
C ALA A 270 20.93 -12.04 8.54
N LYS A 271 21.43 -10.82 8.71
CA LYS A 271 21.67 -10.25 10.04
C LYS A 271 20.35 -10.07 10.81
N VAL A 272 19.30 -9.53 10.18
CA VAL A 272 18.02 -9.33 10.85
C VAL A 272 17.30 -10.66 11.14
N PHE A 273 17.46 -11.68 10.31
CA PHE A 273 17.03 -13.06 10.67
C PHE A 273 17.67 -13.54 11.96
N THR A 274 18.95 -13.25 12.17
CA THR A 274 19.67 -13.58 13.41
C THR A 274 19.12 -12.80 14.60
N GLU A 275 18.84 -11.51 14.44
CA GLU A 275 18.18 -10.70 15.48
C GLU A 275 16.80 -11.29 15.87
N CYS A 276 15.97 -11.65 14.88
CA CYS A 276 14.68 -12.31 15.14
C CYS A 276 14.82 -13.65 15.87
N SER A 277 15.89 -14.42 15.63
CA SER A 277 16.11 -15.70 16.32
C SER A 277 16.50 -15.55 17.80
N ASN A 278 16.93 -14.37 18.21
CA ASN A 278 17.43 -14.09 19.58
C ASN A 278 16.39 -13.40 20.48
N ILE A 279 15.17 -13.15 20.01
CA ILE A 279 14.08 -12.60 20.82
C ILE A 279 13.32 -13.70 21.60
N GLU A 280 12.33 -13.29 22.38
CA GLU A 280 11.46 -14.25 23.10
C GLU A 280 10.79 -15.22 22.13
N THR A 281 10.85 -16.51 22.43
CA THR A 281 10.41 -17.61 21.55
C THR A 281 9.00 -17.41 20.97
N ASN A 282 8.07 -16.87 21.77
CA ASN A 282 6.69 -16.66 21.36
C ASN A 282 6.50 -15.62 20.24
N TYR A 283 7.55 -14.83 19.92
CA TYR A 283 7.49 -13.77 18.92
C TYR A 283 8.43 -13.98 17.73
N ILE A 284 9.20 -15.06 17.71
CA ILE A 284 10.14 -15.36 16.62
C ILE A 284 9.40 -15.47 15.28
N GLU A 285 8.29 -16.18 15.25
CA GLU A 285 7.50 -16.36 14.02
C GLU A 285 6.97 -15.04 13.46
N VAL A 286 6.41 -14.17 14.31
CA VAL A 286 5.90 -12.86 13.87
C VAL A 286 7.03 -11.92 13.42
N CYS A 287 8.21 -12.00 14.05
CA CYS A 287 9.39 -11.27 13.61
C CYS A 287 9.82 -11.71 12.20
N TYR A 288 9.85 -13.00 11.91
CA TYR A 288 10.12 -13.51 10.57
C TYR A 288 9.03 -13.10 9.56
N GLN A 289 7.75 -13.05 9.96
CA GLN A 289 6.67 -12.56 9.10
C GLN A 289 6.81 -11.06 8.82
N SER A 290 7.21 -10.28 9.82
CA SER A 290 7.55 -8.86 9.64
C SER A 290 8.67 -8.69 8.61
N LEU A 291 9.73 -9.49 8.71
CA LEU A 291 10.85 -9.47 7.77
C LEU A 291 10.41 -9.86 6.34
N GLY A 292 9.41 -10.75 6.22
CA GLY A 292 8.77 -11.09 4.95
C GLY A 292 8.00 -9.93 4.32
N ARG A 293 7.25 -9.17 5.11
CA ARG A 293 6.63 -7.92 4.69
C ARG A 293 7.69 -6.95 4.14
N ASP A 294 8.78 -6.78 4.87
CA ASP A 294 9.85 -5.88 4.46
C ASP A 294 10.62 -6.40 3.23
N ALA A 295 10.75 -7.71 3.05
CA ALA A 295 11.32 -8.29 1.83
C ALA A 295 10.47 -7.96 0.59
N SER A 296 9.13 -7.98 0.72
CA SER A 296 8.20 -7.52 -0.30
C SER A 296 8.33 -6.01 -0.53
N GLY A 297 8.21 -5.20 0.50
CA GLY A 297 8.25 -3.74 0.43
C GLY A 297 9.55 -3.22 -0.18
N ASN A 298 10.71 -3.63 0.33
CA ASN A 298 12.02 -3.19 -0.17
C ASN A 298 12.33 -3.66 -1.61
N SER A 299 11.69 -4.73 -2.06
CA SER A 299 11.81 -5.19 -3.44
C SER A 299 10.78 -4.58 -4.39
N SER A 300 9.91 -3.68 -3.91
CA SER A 300 8.74 -3.19 -4.65
C SER A 300 7.88 -4.33 -5.17
N SER A 301 7.64 -5.33 -4.34
CA SER A 301 6.90 -6.57 -4.64
C SER A 301 7.46 -7.37 -5.84
N ASN A 302 8.77 -7.29 -6.06
CA ASN A 302 9.43 -8.14 -7.05
C ASN A 302 9.55 -9.57 -6.49
N VAL A 303 8.95 -10.54 -7.18
CA VAL A 303 8.86 -11.95 -6.77
C VAL A 303 10.24 -12.56 -6.50
N ASP A 304 11.19 -12.42 -7.42
CA ASP A 304 12.51 -13.05 -7.31
C ASP A 304 13.34 -12.48 -6.17
N LYS A 305 13.32 -11.15 -6.01
CA LYS A 305 14.01 -10.46 -4.91
C LYS A 305 13.38 -10.79 -3.55
N THR A 306 12.05 -10.79 -3.47
CA THR A 306 11.32 -11.16 -2.24
C THR A 306 11.68 -12.58 -1.82
N LYS A 307 11.62 -13.53 -2.76
CA LYS A 307 12.04 -14.90 -2.53
C LYS A 307 13.48 -15.00 -2.08
N ALA A 308 14.41 -14.35 -2.81
CA ALA A 308 15.83 -14.39 -2.49
C ALA A 308 16.09 -13.88 -1.05
N ASN A 309 15.45 -12.80 -0.63
CA ASN A 309 15.57 -12.28 0.73
C ASN A 309 15.05 -13.27 1.78
N CYS A 310 13.88 -13.89 1.54
CA CYS A 310 13.33 -14.88 2.47
C CYS A 310 14.18 -16.16 2.57
N MET A 311 14.85 -16.56 1.49
CA MET A 311 15.73 -17.74 1.48
C MET A 311 17.05 -17.52 2.26
N LEU A 312 17.33 -16.31 2.74
CA LEU A 312 18.45 -16.04 3.66
C LEU A 312 18.16 -16.51 5.10
N GLY A 313 16.93 -16.90 5.42
CA GLY A 313 16.60 -17.52 6.71
C GLY A 313 17.41 -18.81 6.94
N ALA A 314 17.98 -18.95 8.14
CA ALA A 314 18.93 -20.02 8.49
C ALA A 314 18.32 -21.42 8.53
N ASN A 315 17.00 -21.54 8.64
CA ASN A 315 16.26 -22.79 8.72
C ASN A 315 14.88 -22.68 8.03
N SER A 316 14.21 -23.82 7.90
CA SER A 316 12.89 -23.90 7.24
C SER A 316 11.83 -23.03 7.89
N ASP A 317 11.84 -22.88 9.21
CA ASP A 317 10.82 -22.11 9.93
C ASP A 317 10.99 -20.60 9.66
N ALA A 318 12.23 -20.10 9.66
CA ALA A 318 12.55 -18.73 9.29
C ALA A 318 12.13 -18.43 7.86
N GLN A 319 12.47 -19.30 6.90
CA GLN A 319 12.10 -19.15 5.49
C GLN A 319 10.58 -19.20 5.30
N THR A 320 9.92 -20.17 5.93
CA THR A 320 8.46 -20.33 5.85
C THR A 320 7.73 -19.10 6.37
N ASN A 321 8.09 -18.61 7.57
CA ASN A 321 7.42 -17.46 8.15
C ASN A 321 7.70 -16.17 7.37
N CYS A 322 8.90 -16.00 6.81
CA CYS A 322 9.18 -14.90 5.89
C CYS A 322 8.27 -14.95 4.65
N ILE A 323 8.13 -16.11 4.02
CA ILE A 323 7.20 -16.27 2.88
C ILE A 323 5.75 -15.97 3.29
N VAL A 324 5.31 -16.42 4.46
CA VAL A 324 3.96 -16.11 5.00
C VAL A 324 3.77 -14.59 5.11
N GLY A 325 4.74 -13.87 5.67
CA GLY A 325 4.69 -12.42 5.77
C GLY A 325 4.67 -11.72 4.40
N ALA A 326 5.51 -12.15 3.48
CA ALA A 326 5.58 -11.62 2.13
C ALA A 326 4.25 -11.81 1.36
N VAL A 327 3.64 -13.01 1.46
CA VAL A 327 2.33 -13.30 0.85
C VAL A 327 1.24 -12.38 1.38
N LYS A 328 1.19 -12.17 2.70
CA LYS A 328 0.23 -11.25 3.33
C LYS A 328 0.42 -9.83 2.81
N ASP A 329 1.66 -9.38 2.67
CA ASP A 329 1.96 -8.05 2.14
C ASP A 329 1.57 -7.90 0.66
N PHE A 330 1.87 -8.88 -0.18
CA PHE A 330 1.44 -8.89 -1.58
C PHE A 330 -0.09 -8.76 -1.71
N VAL A 331 -0.86 -9.54 -0.94
CA VAL A 331 -2.32 -9.46 -0.94
C VAL A 331 -2.80 -8.10 -0.46
N SER A 332 -2.22 -7.58 0.64
CA SER A 332 -2.58 -6.28 1.20
C SER A 332 -2.29 -5.12 0.25
N TYR A 333 -1.14 -5.16 -0.42
CA TYR A 333 -0.73 -4.10 -1.32
C TYR A 333 -1.56 -4.03 -2.60
N TYR A 334 -1.82 -5.21 -3.22
CA TYR A 334 -2.52 -5.27 -4.50
C TYR A 334 -4.04 -5.40 -4.37
N HIS A 335 -4.58 -5.69 -3.20
CA HIS A 335 -5.98 -6.10 -3.00
C HIS A 335 -6.40 -7.23 -3.96
N SER A 336 -5.45 -8.11 -4.25
CA SER A 336 -5.55 -9.18 -5.23
C SER A 336 -4.61 -10.31 -4.83
N ASP A 337 -5.03 -11.54 -5.10
CA ASP A 337 -4.21 -12.73 -4.88
C ASP A 337 -3.30 -13.06 -6.07
N LYS A 338 -3.39 -12.33 -7.18
CA LYS A 338 -2.65 -12.63 -8.42
C LYS A 338 -1.14 -12.57 -8.22
N GLN A 339 -0.62 -11.46 -7.70
CA GLN A 339 0.81 -11.25 -7.49
C GLN A 339 1.35 -12.17 -6.39
N ALA A 340 0.56 -12.42 -5.36
CA ALA A 340 0.87 -13.43 -4.34
C ALA A 340 0.94 -14.84 -4.95
N ASN A 341 0.09 -15.14 -5.92
CA ASN A 341 0.15 -16.41 -6.64
C ASN A 341 1.45 -16.58 -7.46
N ASP A 342 1.94 -15.51 -8.08
CA ASP A 342 3.21 -15.54 -8.83
C ASP A 342 4.39 -15.84 -7.89
N LEU A 343 4.40 -15.25 -6.68
CA LEU A 343 5.37 -15.62 -5.64
C LEU A 343 5.24 -17.10 -5.27
N CYS A 344 4.04 -17.59 -5.00
CA CYS A 344 3.83 -18.99 -4.60
C CYS A 344 4.29 -19.97 -5.68
N LEU A 345 4.02 -19.71 -6.97
CA LEU A 345 4.44 -20.55 -8.08
C LEU A 345 5.96 -20.57 -8.30
N SER A 346 6.68 -19.56 -7.81
CA SER A 346 8.14 -19.52 -7.91
C SER A 346 8.85 -20.39 -6.86
N LEU A 347 8.12 -20.87 -5.83
CA LEU A 347 8.67 -21.62 -4.71
C LEU A 347 8.70 -23.13 -4.99
N ASP A 348 9.54 -23.88 -4.27
CA ASP A 348 9.53 -25.33 -4.24
C ASP A 348 8.32 -25.88 -3.45
N ASN A 349 8.03 -27.19 -3.64
CA ASN A 349 6.75 -27.78 -3.24
C ASN A 349 6.36 -27.56 -1.78
N SER A 350 7.31 -27.58 -0.84
CA SER A 350 7.03 -27.42 0.60
C SER A 350 6.56 -26.00 0.93
N LEU A 351 7.29 -24.98 0.46
CA LEU A 351 6.95 -23.58 0.63
C LEU A 351 5.77 -23.15 -0.23
N GLN A 352 5.61 -23.75 -1.42
CA GLN A 352 4.49 -23.48 -2.30
C GLN A 352 3.15 -23.79 -1.65
N GLN A 353 3.04 -24.94 -0.97
CA GLN A 353 1.79 -25.34 -0.30
C GLN A 353 1.38 -24.34 0.79
N ILE A 354 2.30 -23.96 1.68
CA ILE A 354 1.98 -23.00 2.76
C ILE A 354 1.68 -21.60 2.18
N CYS A 355 2.41 -21.18 1.14
CA CYS A 355 2.18 -19.95 0.43
C CYS A 355 0.76 -19.88 -0.15
N GLN A 356 0.32 -20.92 -0.88
CA GLN A 356 -1.03 -20.99 -1.46
C GLN A 356 -2.12 -21.00 -0.37
N THR A 357 -1.90 -21.73 0.73
CA THR A 357 -2.84 -21.77 1.86
C THR A 357 -2.97 -20.38 2.50
N THR A 358 -1.86 -19.74 2.80
CA THR A 358 -1.83 -18.38 3.38
C THR A 358 -2.52 -17.38 2.46
N LYS A 359 -2.19 -17.39 1.15
CA LYS A 359 -2.82 -16.53 0.15
C LYS A 359 -4.34 -16.67 0.17
N ALA A 360 -4.84 -17.90 0.08
CA ALA A 360 -6.27 -18.19 0.01
C ALA A 360 -7.03 -17.80 1.29
N GLN A 361 -6.41 -17.99 2.45
CA GLN A 361 -7.00 -17.63 3.74
C GLN A 361 -6.99 -16.12 3.95
N TYR A 362 -5.88 -15.48 3.68
CA TYR A 362 -5.70 -14.05 3.92
C TYR A 362 -6.53 -13.20 2.95
N TYR A 363 -6.60 -13.57 1.66
CA TYR A 363 -7.41 -12.86 0.67
C TYR A 363 -8.91 -12.84 1.02
N LYS A 364 -9.41 -13.87 1.69
CA LYS A 364 -10.83 -13.90 2.15
C LYS A 364 -11.15 -12.84 3.20
N THR A 365 -10.14 -12.24 3.84
CA THR A 365 -10.35 -11.20 4.85
C THR A 365 -10.55 -9.80 4.25
N PHE A 366 -10.33 -9.64 2.94
CA PHE A 366 -10.58 -8.44 2.16
C PHE A 366 -11.96 -8.49 1.46
#